data_4bf3f9d2fe798d59a9f155dc53be35e9
#
_entry.id   4bf3f9d2fe798d59a9f155dc53be35e9
#
_cell.length_a   1.000
_cell.length_b   1.000
_cell.length_c   1.000
_cell.angle_alpha   90.00
_cell.angle_beta   90.00
_cell.angle_gamma   90.00
#
_symmetry.space_group_name_H-M   'P 1'
#
loop_
_entity.id
_entity.type
_entity.pdbx_description
1 polymer ?
#
loop_
_entity_poly.entity_id
_entity_poly.type
_entity_poly.pdbx_seq_one_letter_code
_entity_poly.pdbx_strand_id
1 'polypeptide(L)'
;VWLVIGTGVLYPIAIIGFVSSCLPLDFGGVDWHAHSWSAYARLLFDQDFDGQWVWQAGYARIFARSVWFAVLTSATCLLVAFPTALWVVGLRTRYQRLCLLLLIVPFLVSLVVRCYGWMLLIADHGLVNRLLNGLGVEGALGILYTDWATVLGLTNVFIPFMIFPIYSVLRRLDWETVDAGTSLGASKWAVLTRLVVPASMPGIRAGIGLTFIPAFGSYVVSDLLGGAKSMMVGNLIQLAFGPNRDWPKGAALAIVVLAFSLLVAWAARSRRPGGPGSGELGVPTKFRGAGLVGAAALLFLYLPIVAVVVMSFNLGKSALIWTGFSLHAYRDLMSNSALLSATWNSIQLAVLTSLITVVLALSAAWAIRSKATQGARASALSALIHVPLVAPEIVLAVSTLLGFAALSIDLGFGVVLFAHVVFCLPVAFIPIRASMEAIDDAVLDAAKGLGASPSQVLARIVVPCVAPGIASAVMLSFITSLDDFVTSYFLSGVGGTTLPTYIYSMLKLEMTTEINAASTLLAIATCGIVAAGYWLAQVKIPGGEATRRAETFGPNWETFAGGRL
;
A
#
# COMPACT_ATOMS: atom_id res chain seq x y z
N VAL A 1 -10.88 16.64 -12.63
CA VAL A 1 -10.41 16.11 -11.33
C VAL A 1 -11.54 16.10 -10.31
N TRP A 2 -12.22 17.24 -10.02
CA TRP A 2 -13.34 17.30 -9.07
C TRP A 2 -14.46 16.31 -9.39
N LEU A 3 -14.79 16.14 -10.67
CA LEU A 3 -15.80 15.18 -11.12
C LEU A 3 -15.35 13.74 -10.79
N VAL A 4 -14.11 13.38 -11.12
CA VAL A 4 -13.57 12.01 -10.85
C VAL A 4 -13.53 11.72 -9.35
N ILE A 5 -13.12 12.69 -8.52
CA ILE A 5 -13.11 12.53 -7.06
C ILE A 5 -14.54 12.48 -6.50
N GLY A 6 -15.44 13.35 -7.00
CA GLY A 6 -16.83 13.34 -6.57
C GLY A 6 -17.52 12.01 -6.86
N THR A 7 -17.38 11.51 -8.09
CA THR A 7 -18.00 10.23 -8.51
C THR A 7 -17.23 9.01 -7.98
N GLY A 8 -15.91 9.10 -7.82
CA GLY A 8 -15.07 7.96 -7.45
C GLY A 8 -14.88 7.78 -5.94
N VAL A 9 -15.05 8.83 -5.13
CA VAL A 9 -14.84 8.77 -3.68
C VAL A 9 -16.10 9.15 -2.93
N LEU A 10 -16.66 10.34 -3.19
CA LEU A 10 -17.79 10.84 -2.40
C LEU A 10 -19.09 10.09 -2.69
N TYR A 11 -19.38 9.81 -3.95
CA TYR A 11 -20.58 9.09 -4.34
C TYR A 11 -20.59 7.64 -3.80
N PRO A 12 -19.52 6.82 -3.95
CA PRO A 12 -19.47 5.49 -3.34
C PRO A 12 -19.63 5.51 -1.81
N ILE A 13 -19.00 6.47 -1.11
CA ILE A 13 -19.17 6.61 0.34
C ILE A 13 -20.61 7.00 0.72
N ALA A 14 -21.26 7.87 -0.06
CA ALA A 14 -22.64 8.24 0.16
C ALA A 14 -23.59 7.05 -0.07
N ILE A 15 -23.37 6.29 -1.16
CA ILE A 15 -24.18 5.11 -1.51
C ILE A 15 -24.07 4.03 -0.45
N ILE A 16 -22.87 3.75 0.07
CA ILE A 16 -22.73 2.73 1.12
C ILE A 16 -23.48 3.15 2.40
N GLY A 17 -23.45 4.46 2.72
CA GLY A 17 -24.25 5.02 3.80
C GLY A 17 -25.76 4.84 3.57
N PHE A 18 -26.23 5.10 2.36
CA PHE A 18 -27.62 4.90 1.97
C PHE A 18 -28.03 3.42 2.03
N VAL A 19 -27.26 2.52 1.41
CA VAL A 19 -27.54 1.07 1.39
C VAL A 19 -27.54 0.47 2.78
N SER A 20 -26.73 0.98 3.70
CA SER A 20 -26.71 0.51 5.11
C SER A 20 -28.03 0.75 5.84
N SER A 21 -28.87 1.66 5.32
CA SER A 21 -30.23 1.92 5.84
C SER A 21 -31.33 1.25 5.02
N CYS A 22 -31.02 0.42 4.04
CA CYS A 22 -32.00 -0.32 3.24
C CYS A 22 -32.28 -1.72 3.83
N LEU A 23 -33.37 -2.34 3.36
CA LEU A 23 -33.67 -3.74 3.67
C LEU A 23 -33.05 -4.69 2.63
N PRO A 24 -32.65 -5.89 3.02
CA PRO A 24 -32.25 -6.92 2.07
C PRO A 24 -33.48 -7.47 1.35
N LEU A 25 -33.31 -7.90 0.09
CA LEU A 25 -34.30 -8.70 -0.63
C LEU A 25 -34.21 -10.17 -0.17
N ASP A 26 -35.31 -10.93 -0.29
CA ASP A 26 -35.38 -12.34 0.14
C ASP A 26 -34.35 -13.25 -0.57
N PHE A 27 -33.99 -12.95 -1.82
CA PHE A 27 -32.97 -13.68 -2.59
C PHE A 27 -31.60 -12.99 -2.59
N GLY A 28 -31.43 -12.00 -1.72
CA GLY A 28 -30.21 -11.19 -1.63
C GLY A 28 -30.23 -9.94 -2.51
N GLY A 29 -29.36 -8.99 -2.17
CA GLY A 29 -29.31 -7.67 -2.78
C GLY A 29 -29.93 -6.60 -1.88
N VAL A 30 -30.46 -5.53 -2.50
CA VAL A 30 -30.97 -4.34 -1.78
C VAL A 30 -32.37 -4.00 -2.28
N ASP A 31 -33.29 -3.79 -1.36
CA ASP A 31 -34.54 -3.06 -1.65
C ASP A 31 -34.27 -1.56 -1.51
N TRP A 32 -34.17 -0.86 -2.65
CA TRP A 32 -33.83 0.56 -2.71
C TRP A 32 -34.93 1.50 -2.17
N HIS A 33 -36.14 0.97 -1.95
CA HIS A 33 -37.31 1.74 -1.52
C HIS A 33 -37.68 1.53 -0.06
N ALA A 34 -37.22 0.45 0.54
CA ALA A 34 -37.52 0.12 1.92
C ALA A 34 -36.32 0.42 2.83
N HIS A 35 -36.53 1.26 3.84
CA HIS A 35 -35.49 1.71 4.76
C HIS A 35 -35.70 1.20 6.18
N SER A 36 -34.62 0.77 6.81
CA SER A 36 -34.59 0.33 8.21
C SER A 36 -33.17 0.39 8.77
N TRP A 37 -33.05 0.72 10.03
CA TRP A 37 -31.76 0.63 10.75
C TRP A 37 -31.45 -0.80 11.26
N SER A 38 -32.26 -1.79 10.85
CA SER A 38 -32.11 -3.19 11.26
C SER A 38 -30.76 -3.78 10.88
N ALA A 39 -30.13 -3.31 9.79
CA ALA A 39 -28.79 -3.74 9.39
C ALA A 39 -27.75 -3.54 10.50
N TYR A 40 -27.80 -2.40 11.20
CA TYR A 40 -26.89 -2.13 12.34
C TYR A 40 -27.25 -2.96 13.57
N ALA A 41 -28.56 -3.14 13.85
CA ALA A 41 -29.01 -4.00 14.94
C ALA A 41 -28.54 -5.44 14.73
N ARG A 42 -28.62 -5.95 13.50
CA ARG A 42 -28.18 -7.31 13.11
C ARG A 42 -26.65 -7.51 13.17
N LEU A 43 -25.85 -6.49 13.47
CA LEU A 43 -24.42 -6.66 13.79
C LEU A 43 -24.21 -7.16 15.23
N LEU A 44 -25.14 -6.90 16.15
CA LEU A 44 -25.05 -7.27 17.56
C LEU A 44 -26.14 -8.22 18.02
N PHE A 45 -27.28 -8.22 17.32
CA PHE A 45 -28.43 -9.04 17.64
C PHE A 45 -28.84 -9.85 16.42
N ASP A 46 -29.38 -11.05 16.63
CA ASP A 46 -30.01 -11.84 15.60
C ASP A 46 -31.49 -12.11 15.99
N GLN A 47 -32.35 -12.34 15.00
CA GLN A 47 -33.73 -12.73 15.28
C GLN A 47 -33.79 -14.24 15.38
N ASP A 48 -34.29 -14.74 16.53
CA ASP A 48 -34.62 -16.15 16.71
C ASP A 48 -35.87 -16.52 15.90
N PHE A 49 -36.17 -17.81 15.77
CA PHE A 49 -37.31 -18.34 15.02
C PHE A 49 -38.65 -17.73 15.48
N ASP A 50 -38.72 -17.26 16.74
CA ASP A 50 -39.88 -16.58 17.31
C ASP A 50 -39.91 -15.06 17.09
N GLY A 51 -38.96 -14.53 16.25
CA GLY A 51 -38.83 -13.10 15.95
C GLY A 51 -38.26 -12.24 17.08
N GLN A 52 -37.79 -12.85 18.17
CA GLN A 52 -37.14 -12.11 19.27
C GLN A 52 -35.68 -11.79 18.98
N TRP A 53 -35.23 -10.59 19.36
CA TRP A 53 -33.84 -10.18 19.22
C TRP A 53 -32.98 -10.83 20.30
N VAL A 54 -32.08 -11.72 19.89
CA VAL A 54 -31.09 -12.40 20.75
C VAL A 54 -29.72 -11.83 20.52
N TRP A 55 -29.00 -11.55 21.60
CA TRP A 55 -27.61 -11.05 21.53
C TRP A 55 -26.69 -12.07 20.85
N GLN A 56 -26.01 -11.64 19.78
CA GLN A 56 -25.04 -12.45 19.06
C GLN A 56 -23.65 -11.80 19.09
N ALA A 57 -22.78 -12.33 19.92
CA ALA A 57 -21.41 -11.82 20.09
C ALA A 57 -20.46 -12.12 18.90
N GLY A 58 -20.92 -12.83 17.87
CA GLY A 58 -20.08 -13.29 16.75
C GLY A 58 -19.35 -12.15 16.02
N TYR A 59 -20.10 -11.16 15.58
CA TYR A 59 -19.55 -9.99 14.86
C TYR A 59 -18.66 -9.13 15.77
N ALA A 60 -19.08 -8.89 17.02
CA ALA A 60 -18.27 -8.14 17.99
C ALA A 60 -16.94 -8.84 18.29
N ARG A 61 -16.95 -10.18 18.40
CA ARG A 61 -15.75 -10.98 18.62
C ARG A 61 -14.79 -10.91 17.42
N ILE A 62 -15.32 -10.99 16.20
CA ILE A 62 -14.49 -10.89 14.97
C ILE A 62 -13.94 -9.46 14.83
N PHE A 63 -14.73 -8.43 15.15
CA PHE A 63 -14.26 -7.05 15.18
C PHE A 63 -13.11 -6.86 16.18
N ALA A 64 -13.29 -7.33 17.42
CA ALA A 64 -12.25 -7.28 18.45
C ALA A 64 -10.98 -8.05 18.03
N ARG A 65 -11.12 -9.22 17.38
CA ARG A 65 -10.02 -9.98 16.82
C ARG A 65 -9.28 -9.18 15.75
N SER A 66 -9.99 -8.51 14.85
CA SER A 66 -9.37 -7.67 13.82
C SER A 66 -8.56 -6.52 14.42
N VAL A 67 -9.09 -5.86 15.47
CA VAL A 67 -8.35 -4.85 16.23
C VAL A 67 -7.11 -5.46 16.87
N TRP A 68 -7.24 -6.63 17.49
CA TRP A 68 -6.11 -7.34 18.12
C TRP A 68 -5.01 -7.68 17.12
N PHE A 69 -5.38 -8.23 15.94
CA PHE A 69 -4.41 -8.55 14.89
C PHE A 69 -3.73 -7.29 14.35
N ALA A 70 -4.46 -6.20 14.16
CA ALA A 70 -3.89 -4.93 13.72
C ALA A 70 -2.93 -4.33 14.78
N VAL A 71 -3.26 -4.42 16.07
CA VAL A 71 -2.36 -4.02 17.17
C VAL A 71 -1.10 -4.86 17.20
N LEU A 72 -1.25 -6.19 17.16
CA LEU A 72 -0.13 -7.12 17.22
C LEU A 72 0.77 -6.97 15.99
N THR A 73 0.20 -6.83 14.80
CA THR A 73 0.93 -6.53 13.57
C THR A 73 1.69 -5.20 13.67
N SER A 74 1.04 -4.14 14.16
CA SER A 74 1.71 -2.85 14.32
C SER A 74 2.85 -2.90 15.33
N ALA A 75 2.68 -3.65 16.42
CA ALA A 75 3.72 -3.85 17.44
C ALA A 75 4.91 -4.64 16.87
N THR A 76 4.66 -5.75 16.18
CA THR A 76 5.73 -6.57 15.55
C THR A 76 6.44 -5.79 14.44
N CYS A 77 5.69 -5.05 13.60
CA CYS A 77 6.27 -4.15 12.62
C CYS A 77 7.16 -3.09 13.28
N LEU A 78 6.73 -2.46 14.37
CA LEU A 78 7.51 -1.43 15.06
C LEU A 78 8.81 -2.00 15.65
N LEU A 79 8.74 -3.18 16.27
CA LEU A 79 9.91 -3.86 16.84
C LEU A 79 10.99 -4.15 15.80
N VAL A 80 10.59 -4.48 14.58
CA VAL A 80 11.52 -4.77 13.47
C VAL A 80 11.90 -3.48 12.72
N ALA A 81 10.93 -2.62 12.45
CA ALA A 81 11.12 -1.43 11.63
C ALA A 81 12.00 -0.37 12.28
N PHE A 82 11.88 -0.17 13.61
CA PHE A 82 12.66 0.86 14.30
C PHE A 82 14.18 0.58 14.27
N PRO A 83 14.68 -0.61 14.65
CA PRO A 83 16.09 -0.96 14.50
C PRO A 83 16.54 -0.96 13.02
N THR A 84 15.70 -1.42 12.11
CA THR A 84 16.01 -1.41 10.66
C THR A 84 16.19 0.02 10.15
N ALA A 85 15.31 0.95 10.50
CA ALA A 85 15.42 2.35 10.13
C ALA A 85 16.68 3.00 10.71
N LEU A 86 17.03 2.73 11.98
CA LEU A 86 18.27 3.16 12.60
C LEU A 86 19.51 2.64 11.85
N TRP A 87 19.50 1.37 11.48
CA TRP A 87 20.58 0.79 10.70
C TRP A 87 20.74 1.47 9.34
N VAL A 88 19.64 1.65 8.60
CA VAL A 88 19.66 2.25 7.26
C VAL A 88 20.16 3.69 7.32
N VAL A 89 19.71 4.50 8.29
CA VAL A 89 20.20 5.89 8.47
C VAL A 89 21.71 5.92 8.74
N GLY A 90 22.25 4.93 9.48
CA GLY A 90 23.68 4.83 9.78
C GLY A 90 24.57 4.32 8.63
N LEU A 91 24.01 3.97 7.47
CA LEU A 91 24.77 3.54 6.30
C LEU A 91 25.27 4.73 5.48
N ARG A 92 26.32 4.50 4.67
CA ARG A 92 26.76 5.48 3.65
C ARG A 92 25.64 5.67 2.62
N THR A 93 25.50 6.88 2.08
CA THR A 93 24.40 7.29 1.17
C THR A 93 24.14 6.30 0.02
N ARG A 94 25.21 5.70 -0.56
CA ARG A 94 25.07 4.68 -1.61
C ARG A 94 24.33 3.44 -1.11
N TYR A 95 24.70 2.95 0.08
CA TYR A 95 24.09 1.75 0.68
C TYR A 95 22.70 2.04 1.26
N GLN A 96 22.45 3.28 1.73
CA GLN A 96 21.10 3.71 2.12
C GLN A 96 20.12 3.56 0.95
N ARG A 97 20.48 4.10 -0.22
CA ARG A 97 19.63 4.02 -1.43
C ARG A 97 19.35 2.58 -1.82
N LEU A 98 20.39 1.73 -1.81
CA LEU A 98 20.25 0.31 -2.11
C LEU A 98 19.33 -0.40 -1.09
N CYS A 99 19.52 -0.19 0.20
CA CYS A 99 18.68 -0.80 1.24
C CYS A 99 17.23 -0.34 1.13
N LEU A 100 16.97 0.95 0.88
CA LEU A 100 15.61 1.45 0.68
C LEU A 100 14.96 0.83 -0.56
N LEU A 101 15.71 0.68 -1.66
CA LEU A 101 15.23 -0.03 -2.83
C LEU A 101 14.90 -1.49 -2.51
N LEU A 102 15.80 -2.19 -1.82
CA LEU A 102 15.58 -3.58 -1.40
C LEU A 102 14.40 -3.75 -0.43
N LEU A 103 14.08 -2.75 0.38
CA LEU A 103 12.91 -2.76 1.27
C LEU A 103 11.60 -2.53 0.53
N ILE A 104 11.59 -1.74 -0.56
CA ILE A 104 10.38 -1.45 -1.31
C ILE A 104 10.04 -2.51 -2.36
N VAL A 105 11.04 -3.18 -2.95
CA VAL A 105 10.83 -4.17 -4.02
C VAL A 105 9.88 -5.30 -3.60
N PRO A 106 10.03 -5.96 -2.43
CA PRO A 106 9.10 -7.01 -2.01
C PRO A 106 7.67 -6.49 -1.79
N PHE A 107 7.53 -5.22 -1.39
CA PHE A 107 6.22 -4.59 -1.25
C PHE A 107 5.50 -4.44 -2.60
N LEU A 108 6.24 -4.22 -3.68
CA LEU A 108 5.70 -4.09 -5.03
C LEU A 108 5.38 -5.44 -5.70
N VAL A 109 5.71 -6.56 -5.06
CA VAL A 109 5.31 -7.91 -5.50
C VAL A 109 3.93 -8.22 -4.93
N SER A 110 3.07 -8.84 -5.75
CA SER A 110 1.67 -9.12 -5.44
C SER A 110 1.43 -9.66 -4.03
N LEU A 111 0.44 -9.07 -3.35
CA LEU A 111 -0.03 -9.50 -2.04
C LEU A 111 -0.40 -10.99 -2.05
N VAL A 112 -1.12 -11.44 -3.07
CA VAL A 112 -1.54 -12.85 -3.21
C VAL A 112 -0.32 -13.76 -3.33
N VAL A 113 0.66 -13.37 -4.14
CA VAL A 113 1.92 -14.12 -4.33
C VAL A 113 2.71 -14.23 -3.03
N ARG A 114 2.79 -13.15 -2.24
CA ARG A 114 3.48 -13.18 -0.93
C ARG A 114 2.76 -14.06 0.09
N CYS A 115 1.43 -13.98 0.17
CA CYS A 115 0.66 -14.88 1.03
C CYS A 115 0.85 -16.34 0.61
N TYR A 116 0.81 -16.61 -0.67
CA TYR A 116 1.06 -17.94 -1.21
C TYR A 116 2.48 -18.46 -0.89
N GLY A 117 3.50 -17.61 -1.05
CA GLY A 117 4.86 -17.95 -0.66
C GLY A 117 4.98 -18.33 0.83
N TRP A 118 4.27 -17.65 1.72
CA TRP A 118 4.19 -18.05 3.12
C TRP A 118 3.45 -19.37 3.30
N MET A 119 2.38 -19.66 2.55
CA MET A 119 1.73 -20.97 2.58
C MET A 119 2.72 -22.09 2.21
N LEU A 120 3.51 -21.91 1.15
CA LEU A 120 4.55 -22.87 0.74
C LEU A 120 5.61 -23.11 1.84
N LEU A 121 5.93 -22.07 2.61
CA LEU A 121 6.95 -22.16 3.67
C LEU A 121 6.44 -22.87 4.93
N ILE A 122 5.22 -22.49 5.40
CA ILE A 122 4.71 -22.90 6.73
C ILE A 122 3.68 -24.04 6.67
N ALA A 123 3.33 -24.55 5.49
CA ALA A 123 2.48 -25.73 5.36
C ALA A 123 3.11 -26.96 6.05
N ASP A 124 2.31 -27.96 6.40
CA ASP A 124 2.78 -29.15 7.13
C ASP A 124 3.90 -29.88 6.39
N HIS A 125 3.85 -29.91 5.07
CA HIS A 125 4.93 -30.43 4.21
C HIS A 125 5.83 -29.33 3.63
N GLY A 126 5.72 -28.12 4.14
CA GLY A 126 6.48 -26.94 3.69
C GLY A 126 7.96 -27.00 4.06
N LEU A 127 8.71 -26.03 3.50
CA LEU A 127 10.17 -25.99 3.66
C LEU A 127 10.59 -25.86 5.13
N VAL A 128 9.87 -25.07 5.94
CA VAL A 128 10.19 -24.87 7.36
C VAL A 128 10.07 -26.17 8.14
N ASN A 129 8.96 -26.89 7.98
CA ASN A 129 8.75 -28.17 8.67
C ASN A 129 9.74 -29.24 8.23
N ARG A 130 10.13 -29.27 6.95
CA ARG A 130 11.18 -30.18 6.46
C ARG A 130 12.55 -29.89 7.07
N LEU A 131 12.94 -28.64 7.19
CA LEU A 131 14.20 -28.24 7.82
C LEU A 131 14.21 -28.64 9.31
N LEU A 132 13.10 -28.42 10.02
CA LEU A 132 12.97 -28.80 11.43
C LEU A 132 13.02 -30.32 11.62
N ASN A 133 12.34 -31.08 10.78
CA ASN A 133 12.42 -32.54 10.79
C ASN A 133 13.86 -33.03 10.54
N GLY A 134 14.59 -32.37 9.62
CA GLY A 134 16.01 -32.64 9.37
C GLY A 134 16.93 -32.33 10.56
N LEU A 135 16.50 -31.44 11.47
CA LEU A 135 17.19 -31.10 12.72
C LEU A 135 16.74 -31.96 13.91
N GLY A 136 15.90 -32.96 13.67
CA GLY A 136 15.41 -33.87 14.71
C GLY A 136 14.20 -33.38 15.50
N VAL A 137 13.56 -32.28 15.07
CA VAL A 137 12.29 -31.84 15.63
C VAL A 137 11.17 -32.56 14.87
N GLU A 138 10.66 -33.63 15.45
CA GLU A 138 9.57 -34.41 14.84
C GLU A 138 8.23 -33.72 15.00
N GLY A 139 7.42 -33.72 13.94
CA GLY A 139 6.08 -33.19 13.89
C GLY A 139 5.96 -31.87 13.11
N ALA A 140 4.79 -31.61 12.52
CA ALA A 140 4.50 -30.36 11.89
C ALA A 140 4.20 -29.27 12.94
N LEU A 141 4.75 -28.08 12.77
CA LEU A 141 4.46 -26.94 13.67
C LEU A 141 2.98 -26.52 13.65
N GLY A 142 2.21 -26.94 12.61
CA GLY A 142 0.79 -26.60 12.49
C GLY A 142 0.50 -25.09 12.52
N ILE A 143 1.41 -24.29 11.96
CA ILE A 143 1.29 -22.82 11.98
C ILE A 143 0.28 -22.34 10.95
N LEU A 144 0.20 -22.99 9.78
CA LEU A 144 -0.75 -22.61 8.72
C LEU A 144 -2.19 -22.74 9.24
N TYR A 145 -3.05 -21.81 8.82
CA TYR A 145 -4.44 -21.69 9.26
C TYR A 145 -4.62 -21.37 10.76
N THR A 146 -3.67 -20.61 11.30
CA THR A 146 -3.72 -20.10 12.68
C THR A 146 -3.66 -18.58 12.72
N ASP A 147 -3.98 -18.00 13.89
CA ASP A 147 -3.86 -16.57 14.16
C ASP A 147 -2.41 -16.08 13.96
N TRP A 148 -1.42 -16.92 14.30
CA TRP A 148 0.00 -16.58 14.14
C TRP A 148 0.43 -16.50 12.67
N ALA A 149 -0.10 -17.36 11.79
CA ALA A 149 0.14 -17.27 10.36
C ALA A 149 -0.43 -15.97 9.78
N THR A 150 -1.62 -15.56 10.25
CA THR A 150 -2.24 -14.30 9.85
C THR A 150 -1.36 -13.11 10.26
N VAL A 151 -0.93 -13.06 11.53
CA VAL A 151 -0.06 -11.96 12.02
C VAL A 151 1.29 -11.95 11.30
N LEU A 152 1.89 -13.12 11.04
CA LEU A 152 3.12 -13.24 10.28
C LEU A 152 2.97 -12.69 8.86
N GLY A 153 1.89 -13.06 8.16
CA GLY A 153 1.60 -12.54 6.82
C GLY A 153 1.35 -11.03 6.81
N LEU A 154 0.51 -10.52 7.74
CA LEU A 154 0.26 -9.09 7.88
C LEU A 154 1.56 -8.33 8.20
N THR A 155 2.41 -8.87 9.08
CA THR A 155 3.71 -8.27 9.41
C THR A 155 4.61 -8.18 8.17
N ASN A 156 4.71 -9.25 7.37
CA ASN A 156 5.47 -9.23 6.11
C ASN A 156 4.96 -8.15 5.14
N VAL A 157 3.64 -8.02 5.02
CA VAL A 157 3.03 -7.05 4.11
C VAL A 157 3.30 -5.61 4.55
N PHE A 158 3.18 -5.32 5.87
CA PHE A 158 3.12 -3.94 6.37
C PHE A 158 4.42 -3.41 7.00
N ILE A 159 5.48 -4.20 7.16
CA ILE A 159 6.79 -3.74 7.65
C ILE A 159 7.31 -2.50 6.88
N PRO A 160 7.29 -2.43 5.54
CA PRO A 160 7.78 -1.25 4.82
C PRO A 160 7.02 0.03 5.19
N PHE A 161 5.71 -0.04 5.42
CA PHE A 161 4.90 1.12 5.83
C PHE A 161 5.27 1.66 7.20
N MET A 162 5.86 0.84 8.06
CA MET A 162 6.40 1.27 9.35
C MET A 162 7.82 1.83 9.21
N ILE A 163 8.67 1.23 8.37
CA ILE A 163 10.09 1.62 8.20
C ILE A 163 10.20 3.04 7.61
N PHE A 164 9.48 3.34 6.51
CA PHE A 164 9.66 4.58 5.76
C PHE A 164 9.35 5.86 6.56
N PRO A 165 8.23 5.97 7.31
CA PRO A 165 7.97 7.15 8.14
C PRO A 165 9.01 7.33 9.25
N ILE A 166 9.43 6.24 9.90
CA ILE A 166 10.46 6.28 10.95
C ILE A 166 11.80 6.72 10.35
N TYR A 167 12.20 6.12 9.22
CA TYR A 167 13.41 6.52 8.50
C TYR A 167 13.40 7.99 8.11
N SER A 168 12.27 8.51 7.61
CA SER A 168 12.17 9.90 7.15
C SER A 168 12.38 10.91 8.29
N VAL A 169 11.94 10.57 9.51
CA VAL A 169 12.14 11.40 10.70
C VAL A 169 13.57 11.24 11.22
N LEU A 170 14.09 10.02 11.33
CA LEU A 170 15.46 9.75 11.79
C LEU A 170 16.52 10.39 10.90
N ARG A 171 16.27 10.49 9.59
CA ARG A 171 17.18 11.16 8.64
C ARG A 171 17.30 12.66 8.88
N ARG A 172 16.28 13.29 9.49
CA ARG A 172 16.24 14.73 9.81
C ARG A 172 16.59 15.02 11.26
N LEU A 173 16.89 13.97 12.04
CA LEU A 173 17.26 14.11 13.43
C LEU A 173 18.63 14.79 13.53
N ASP A 174 18.76 15.72 14.47
CA ASP A 174 20.05 16.30 14.85
C ASP A 174 20.87 15.27 15.64
N TRP A 175 21.82 14.65 14.94
CA TRP A 175 22.70 13.63 15.52
C TRP A 175 23.77 14.23 16.40
N GLU A 176 24.09 15.53 16.28
CA GLU A 176 25.04 16.22 17.18
C GLU A 176 24.48 16.29 18.59
N THR A 177 23.18 16.57 18.76
CA THR A 177 22.50 16.49 20.06
C THR A 177 22.55 15.07 20.64
N VAL A 178 22.46 14.03 19.82
CA VAL A 178 22.57 12.63 20.24
C VAL A 178 24.00 12.31 20.70
N ASP A 179 25.01 12.78 19.96
CA ASP A 179 26.42 12.57 20.28
C ASP A 179 26.85 13.40 21.52
N ALA A 180 26.32 14.60 21.72
CA ALA A 180 26.50 15.37 22.93
C ALA A 180 25.98 14.61 24.17
N GLY A 181 24.82 13.95 24.06
CA GLY A 181 24.28 13.10 25.12
C GLY A 181 25.24 11.95 25.51
N THR A 182 25.88 11.33 24.54
CA THR A 182 26.89 10.26 24.79
C THR A 182 28.17 10.82 25.37
N SER A 183 28.60 12.00 24.93
CA SER A 183 29.79 12.71 25.46
C SER A 183 29.63 13.14 26.91
N LEU A 184 28.39 13.44 27.33
CA LEU A 184 28.03 13.73 28.73
C LEU A 184 27.91 12.45 29.59
N GLY A 185 28.29 11.28 29.09
CA GLY A 185 28.29 10.01 29.82
C GLY A 185 26.97 9.24 29.84
N ALA A 186 25.97 9.65 29.04
CA ALA A 186 24.75 8.88 28.95
C ALA A 186 24.98 7.53 28.23
N SER A 187 24.42 6.45 28.78
CA SER A 187 24.49 5.15 28.13
C SER A 187 23.76 5.16 26.80
N LYS A 188 24.18 4.33 25.83
CA LYS A 188 23.50 4.21 24.52
C LYS A 188 22.02 3.89 24.64
N TRP A 189 21.62 3.12 25.66
CA TRP A 189 20.23 2.81 25.95
C TRP A 189 19.46 4.05 26.45
N ALA A 190 20.06 4.86 27.33
CA ALA A 190 19.45 6.10 27.81
C ALA A 190 19.27 7.11 26.66
N VAL A 191 20.29 7.26 25.80
CA VAL A 191 20.21 8.09 24.59
C VAL A 191 19.10 7.60 23.65
N LEU A 192 19.04 6.30 23.39
CA LEU A 192 18.00 5.71 22.54
C LEU A 192 16.60 6.01 23.08
N THR A 193 16.36 5.71 24.36
CA THR A 193 15.00 5.79 24.95
C THR A 193 14.57 7.21 25.29
N ARG A 194 15.51 8.10 25.67
CA ARG A 194 15.19 9.47 26.13
C ARG A 194 15.36 10.55 25.06
N LEU A 195 16.15 10.29 24.00
CA LEU A 195 16.37 11.26 22.91
C LEU A 195 15.82 10.75 21.57
N VAL A 196 16.32 9.59 21.09
CA VAL A 196 16.03 9.12 19.73
C VAL A 196 14.57 8.66 19.58
N VAL A 197 14.05 7.84 20.49
CA VAL A 197 12.66 7.35 20.43
C VAL A 197 11.65 8.50 20.55
N PRO A 198 11.73 9.42 21.53
CA PRO A 198 10.82 10.56 21.61
C PRO A 198 10.89 11.47 20.38
N ALA A 199 12.09 11.75 19.86
CA ALA A 199 12.25 12.54 18.64
C ALA A 199 11.67 11.83 17.40
N SER A 200 11.65 10.50 17.39
CA SER A 200 11.09 9.68 16.32
C SER A 200 9.57 9.47 16.43
N MET A 201 8.93 9.94 17.50
CA MET A 201 7.50 9.73 17.78
C MET A 201 6.57 10.15 16.62
N PRO A 202 6.82 11.26 15.90
CA PRO A 202 6.02 11.61 14.72
C PRO A 202 6.06 10.54 13.64
N GLY A 203 7.24 9.96 13.36
CA GLY A 203 7.43 8.86 12.41
C GLY A 203 6.78 7.56 12.89
N ILE A 204 6.91 7.23 14.18
CA ILE A 204 6.28 6.06 14.79
C ILE A 204 4.76 6.15 14.69
N ARG A 205 4.15 7.30 15.05
CA ARG A 205 2.69 7.49 14.95
C ARG A 205 2.19 7.38 13.51
N ALA A 206 2.89 7.99 12.56
CA ALA A 206 2.55 7.88 11.15
C ALA A 206 2.67 6.42 10.67
N GLY A 207 3.73 5.72 11.04
CA GLY A 207 3.93 4.30 10.73
C GLY A 207 2.84 3.41 11.33
N ILE A 208 2.44 3.63 12.59
CA ILE A 208 1.32 2.91 13.22
C ILE A 208 0.04 3.13 12.43
N GLY A 209 -0.30 4.38 12.07
CA GLY A 209 -1.49 4.67 11.28
C GLY A 209 -1.50 3.96 9.92
N LEU A 210 -0.37 4.01 9.21
CA LEU A 210 -0.20 3.37 7.89
C LEU A 210 -0.16 1.84 7.94
N THR A 211 0.14 1.24 9.09
CA THR A 211 0.17 -0.21 9.29
C THR A 211 -1.15 -0.73 9.83
N PHE A 212 -1.68 -0.08 10.88
CA PHE A 212 -2.87 -0.52 11.59
C PHE A 212 -4.12 -0.52 10.72
N ILE A 213 -4.38 0.59 9.98
CA ILE A 213 -5.63 0.77 9.24
C ILE A 213 -5.79 -0.29 8.14
N PRO A 214 -4.80 -0.51 7.23
CA PRO A 214 -4.94 -1.54 6.22
C PRO A 214 -4.87 -2.96 6.81
N ALA A 215 -4.10 -3.18 7.89
CA ALA A 215 -4.09 -4.47 8.57
C ALA A 215 -5.46 -4.82 9.16
N PHE A 216 -6.15 -3.84 9.80
CA PHE A 216 -7.48 -4.01 10.36
C PHE A 216 -8.53 -4.39 9.31
N GLY A 217 -8.48 -3.75 8.11
CA GLY A 217 -9.39 -4.02 7.00
C GLY A 217 -8.97 -5.17 6.08
N SER A 218 -7.83 -5.82 6.34
CA SER A 218 -7.33 -6.91 5.50
C SER A 218 -8.25 -8.13 5.56
N TYR A 219 -8.50 -8.76 4.38
CA TYR A 219 -9.18 -10.04 4.33
C TYR A 219 -8.37 -11.12 3.61
N VAL A 220 -7.59 -10.78 2.60
CA VAL A 220 -6.82 -11.73 1.79
C VAL A 220 -5.83 -12.51 2.63
N VAL A 221 -5.09 -11.82 3.52
CA VAL A 221 -4.07 -12.44 4.36
C VAL A 221 -4.71 -13.42 5.35
N SER A 222 -5.80 -13.01 6.01
CA SER A 222 -6.52 -13.88 6.95
C SER A 222 -7.22 -15.04 6.24
N ASP A 223 -7.73 -14.83 5.03
CA ASP A 223 -8.38 -15.87 4.23
C ASP A 223 -7.40 -16.95 3.74
N LEU A 224 -6.22 -16.54 3.28
CA LEU A 224 -5.20 -17.48 2.77
C LEU A 224 -4.37 -18.13 3.88
N LEU A 225 -3.93 -17.37 4.88
CA LEU A 225 -3.01 -17.87 5.91
C LEU A 225 -3.71 -18.29 7.21
N GLY A 226 -4.80 -17.61 7.56
CA GLY A 226 -5.52 -17.85 8.81
C GLY A 226 -6.69 -18.83 8.70
N GLY A 227 -7.25 -18.98 7.51
CA GLY A 227 -8.39 -19.82 7.26
C GLY A 227 -9.66 -19.39 8.05
N ALA A 228 -10.64 -20.29 8.15
CA ALA A 228 -11.93 -19.98 8.77
C ALA A 228 -11.84 -19.61 10.28
N LYS A 229 -10.82 -20.09 10.99
CA LYS A 229 -10.64 -19.82 12.43
C LYS A 229 -10.16 -18.41 12.72
N SER A 230 -9.44 -17.78 11.79
CA SER A 230 -8.82 -16.47 11.95
C SER A 230 -9.53 -15.37 11.16
N MET A 231 -10.85 -15.51 10.95
CA MET A 231 -11.67 -14.52 10.25
C MET A 231 -11.51 -13.13 10.86
N MET A 232 -11.33 -12.13 9.96
CA MET A 232 -11.28 -10.71 10.28
C MET A 232 -12.53 -9.99 9.75
N VAL A 233 -12.67 -8.73 10.11
CA VAL A 233 -13.81 -7.91 9.69
C VAL A 233 -13.90 -7.78 8.16
N GLY A 234 -12.77 -7.76 7.45
CA GLY A 234 -12.72 -7.79 5.99
C GLY A 234 -13.36 -9.05 5.39
N ASN A 235 -13.16 -10.22 6.02
CA ASN A 235 -13.82 -11.45 5.57
C ASN A 235 -15.34 -11.40 5.74
N LEU A 236 -15.84 -10.76 6.83
CA LEU A 236 -17.29 -10.59 7.02
C LEU A 236 -17.90 -9.70 5.94
N ILE A 237 -17.21 -8.62 5.57
CA ILE A 237 -17.63 -7.76 4.45
C ILE A 237 -17.66 -8.58 3.15
N GLN A 238 -16.59 -9.31 2.85
CA GLN A 238 -16.49 -10.15 1.66
C GLN A 238 -17.62 -11.19 1.60
N LEU A 239 -17.93 -11.86 2.71
CA LEU A 239 -19.04 -12.82 2.79
C LEU A 239 -20.41 -12.16 2.57
N ALA A 240 -20.63 -10.96 3.12
CA ALA A 240 -21.90 -10.25 2.99
C ALA A 240 -22.19 -9.82 1.54
N PHE A 241 -21.17 -9.39 0.79
CA PHE A 241 -21.32 -9.01 -0.62
C PHE A 241 -21.22 -10.20 -1.57
N GLY A 242 -20.58 -11.28 -1.17
CA GLY A 242 -20.41 -12.51 -1.92
C GLY A 242 -21.50 -13.56 -1.62
N PRO A 243 -21.15 -14.67 -0.92
CA PRO A 243 -22.06 -15.81 -0.74
C PRO A 243 -23.36 -15.48 0.00
N ASN A 244 -23.33 -14.62 1.02
CA ASN A 244 -24.50 -14.33 1.85
C ASN A 244 -25.48 -13.35 1.20
N ARG A 245 -25.04 -12.56 0.22
CA ARG A 245 -25.82 -11.55 -0.50
C ARG A 245 -26.61 -10.57 0.37
N ASP A 246 -26.25 -10.39 1.66
CA ASP A 246 -26.86 -9.41 2.58
C ASP A 246 -26.10 -8.08 2.47
N TRP A 247 -26.34 -7.36 1.37
CA TRP A 247 -25.65 -6.12 1.05
C TRP A 247 -25.88 -5.01 2.07
N PRO A 248 -27.11 -4.79 2.63
CA PRO A 248 -27.32 -3.79 3.68
C PRO A 248 -26.48 -4.04 4.94
N LYS A 249 -26.39 -5.30 5.39
CA LYS A 249 -25.56 -5.69 6.53
C LYS A 249 -24.06 -5.51 6.24
N GLY A 250 -23.62 -5.88 5.02
CA GLY A 250 -22.26 -5.64 4.55
C GLY A 250 -21.92 -4.15 4.51
N ALA A 251 -22.85 -3.31 4.04
CA ALA A 251 -22.71 -1.86 3.99
C ALA A 251 -22.63 -1.24 5.39
N ALA A 252 -23.49 -1.66 6.32
CA ALA A 252 -23.44 -1.22 7.72
C ALA A 252 -22.10 -1.56 8.38
N LEU A 253 -21.60 -2.79 8.16
CA LEU A 253 -20.29 -3.22 8.66
C LEU A 253 -19.15 -2.38 8.04
N ALA A 254 -19.19 -2.10 6.75
CA ALA A 254 -18.21 -1.28 6.06
C ALA A 254 -18.18 0.18 6.57
N ILE A 255 -19.35 0.76 6.89
CA ILE A 255 -19.46 2.08 7.54
C ILE A 255 -18.80 2.07 8.92
N VAL A 256 -19.06 1.05 9.74
CA VAL A 256 -18.43 0.92 11.07
C VAL A 256 -16.91 0.81 10.93
N VAL A 257 -16.44 0.01 9.98
CA VAL A 257 -14.99 -0.16 9.68
C VAL A 257 -14.37 1.16 9.20
N LEU A 258 -15.04 1.89 8.31
CA LEU A 258 -14.58 3.19 7.83
C LEU A 258 -14.52 4.22 8.96
N ALA A 259 -15.57 4.32 9.77
CA ALA A 259 -15.63 5.25 10.90
C ALA A 259 -14.51 4.97 11.92
N PHE A 260 -14.28 3.70 12.24
CA PHE A 260 -13.19 3.28 13.13
C PHE A 260 -11.81 3.59 12.53
N SER A 261 -11.61 3.33 11.24
CA SER A 261 -10.36 3.65 10.53
C SER A 261 -10.08 5.16 10.52
N LEU A 262 -11.10 5.99 10.29
CA LEU A 262 -10.98 7.46 10.35
C LEU A 262 -10.67 7.95 11.77
N LEU A 263 -11.25 7.34 12.80
CA LEU A 263 -10.94 7.62 14.21
C LEU A 263 -9.46 7.31 14.51
N VAL A 264 -8.96 6.16 14.09
CA VAL A 264 -7.55 5.79 14.24
C VAL A 264 -6.64 6.75 13.47
N ALA A 265 -7.00 7.09 12.23
CA ALA A 265 -6.24 8.07 11.43
C ALA A 265 -6.19 9.45 12.11
N TRP A 266 -7.30 9.88 12.71
CA TRP A 266 -7.36 11.13 13.47
C TRP A 266 -6.48 11.06 14.73
N ALA A 267 -6.52 9.97 15.49
CA ALA A 267 -5.71 9.76 16.68
C ALA A 267 -4.20 9.66 16.35
N ALA A 268 -3.84 9.09 15.20
CA ALA A 268 -2.47 8.97 14.71
C ALA A 268 -1.89 10.29 14.17
N ARG A 269 -2.72 11.33 13.96
CA ARG A 269 -2.24 12.63 13.47
C ARG A 269 -1.19 13.20 14.41
N SER A 270 0.02 13.32 13.90
CA SER A 270 1.07 14.07 14.58
C SER A 270 0.72 15.56 14.55
N ARG A 271 0.63 16.22 15.71
CA ARG A 271 0.76 17.69 15.77
C ARG A 271 2.08 17.99 15.07
N ARG A 272 2.09 18.97 14.16
CA ARG A 272 3.20 19.33 13.27
C ARG A 272 4.55 19.08 13.93
N PRO A 273 5.48 18.36 13.30
CA PRO A 273 6.86 18.35 13.77
C PRO A 273 7.31 19.80 13.82
N GLY A 274 7.94 20.22 14.89
CA GLY A 274 8.65 21.49 14.94
C GLY A 274 9.48 21.60 13.67
N GLY A 275 9.57 22.80 13.11
CA GLY A 275 10.16 23.09 11.79
C GLY A 275 11.47 22.37 11.56
N PRO A 276 11.95 22.28 10.32
CA PRO A 276 13.20 21.61 10.00
C PRO A 276 14.28 22.19 10.89
N GLY A 277 14.83 21.38 11.78
CA GLY A 277 16.09 21.72 12.41
C GLY A 277 17.08 21.93 11.26
N SER A 278 17.52 23.15 11.06
CA SER A 278 18.56 23.55 10.13
C SER A 278 19.95 23.08 10.59
N GLY A 279 20.00 22.01 11.41
CA GLY A 279 21.24 21.40 11.84
C GLY A 279 21.91 20.68 10.67
N GLU A 280 23.20 20.90 10.47
CA GLU A 280 24.03 20.04 9.63
C GLU A 280 23.82 18.60 10.06
N LEU A 281 23.58 17.71 9.07
CA LEU A 281 23.30 16.30 9.29
C LEU A 281 24.54 15.62 9.89
N GLY A 282 24.67 15.58 11.21
CA GLY A 282 25.71 14.85 11.92
C GLY A 282 25.73 13.36 11.53
N VAL A 283 26.84 12.67 11.78
CA VAL A 283 26.98 11.24 11.47
C VAL A 283 26.16 10.42 12.45
N PRO A 284 25.18 9.62 12.01
CA PRO A 284 24.32 8.86 12.90
C PRO A 284 25.09 7.90 13.81
N THR A 285 24.78 7.93 15.11
CA THR A 285 25.34 6.99 16.10
C THR A 285 24.96 5.56 15.77
N LYS A 286 25.96 4.67 15.67
CA LYS A 286 25.74 3.25 15.37
C LYS A 286 25.25 2.49 16.62
N PHE A 287 24.07 1.88 16.51
CA PHE A 287 23.52 0.99 17.54
C PHE A 287 23.87 -0.47 17.24
N ARG A 288 24.48 -1.17 18.25
CA ARG A 288 24.83 -2.60 18.12
C ARG A 288 23.55 -3.44 17.92
N GLY A 289 23.59 -4.39 16.97
CA GLY A 289 22.46 -5.28 16.69
C GLY A 289 21.44 -4.74 15.68
N ALA A 290 21.35 -3.43 15.45
CA ALA A 290 20.41 -2.86 14.48
C ALA A 290 20.63 -3.42 13.06
N GLY A 291 21.89 -3.64 12.66
CA GLY A 291 22.21 -4.24 11.36
C GLY A 291 21.76 -5.70 11.22
N LEU A 292 21.84 -6.48 12.29
CA LEU A 292 21.36 -7.85 12.29
C LEU A 292 19.83 -7.91 12.10
N VAL A 293 19.10 -7.05 12.83
CA VAL A 293 17.64 -6.94 12.68
C VAL A 293 17.27 -6.46 11.28
N GLY A 294 18.00 -5.47 10.73
CA GLY A 294 17.76 -4.99 9.37
C GLY A 294 18.02 -6.05 8.29
N ALA A 295 19.09 -6.83 8.44
CA ALA A 295 19.37 -7.96 7.54
C ALA A 295 18.31 -9.08 7.68
N ALA A 296 17.89 -9.39 8.90
CA ALA A 296 16.80 -10.34 9.16
C ALA A 296 15.47 -9.86 8.58
N ALA A 297 15.16 -8.55 8.67
CA ALA A 297 13.98 -7.95 8.05
C ALA A 297 14.00 -8.09 6.52
N LEU A 298 15.14 -7.84 5.87
CA LEU A 298 15.29 -8.07 4.44
C LEU A 298 15.08 -9.54 4.09
N LEU A 299 15.74 -10.45 4.80
CA LEU A 299 15.54 -11.89 4.59
C LEU A 299 14.06 -12.28 4.74
N PHE A 300 13.40 -11.82 5.79
CA PHE A 300 11.98 -12.08 6.06
C PHE A 300 11.05 -11.56 4.94
N LEU A 301 11.36 -10.41 4.35
CA LEU A 301 10.59 -9.84 3.23
C LEU A 301 10.76 -10.64 1.94
N TYR A 302 11.96 -11.15 1.65
CA TYR A 302 12.25 -11.87 0.41
C TYR A 302 11.95 -13.38 0.50
N LEU A 303 11.91 -13.94 1.70
CA LEU A 303 11.76 -15.39 1.91
C LEU A 303 10.55 -15.99 1.18
N PRO A 304 9.31 -15.45 1.27
CA PRO A 304 8.17 -15.99 0.55
C PRO A 304 8.33 -15.90 -0.97
N ILE A 305 8.92 -14.84 -1.47
CA ILE A 305 9.14 -14.65 -2.92
C ILE A 305 10.13 -15.69 -3.43
N VAL A 306 11.24 -15.88 -2.71
CA VAL A 306 12.25 -16.89 -3.05
C VAL A 306 11.65 -18.30 -3.03
N ALA A 307 10.78 -18.60 -2.05
CA ALA A 307 10.09 -19.88 -1.99
C ALA A 307 9.24 -20.14 -3.25
N VAL A 308 8.45 -19.17 -3.69
CA VAL A 308 7.66 -19.27 -4.92
C VAL A 308 8.55 -19.47 -6.14
N VAL A 309 9.62 -18.68 -6.27
CA VAL A 309 10.58 -18.78 -7.38
C VAL A 309 11.25 -20.17 -7.40
N VAL A 310 11.71 -20.68 -6.29
CA VAL A 310 12.31 -22.03 -6.22
C VAL A 310 11.29 -23.09 -6.60
N MET A 311 10.08 -23.03 -6.02
CA MET A 311 9.03 -24.01 -6.29
C MET A 311 8.43 -23.92 -7.70
N SER A 312 8.67 -22.85 -8.45
CA SER A 312 8.27 -22.75 -9.86
C SER A 312 9.06 -23.68 -10.80
N PHE A 313 10.22 -24.14 -10.36
CA PHE A 313 11.04 -25.10 -11.08
C PHE A 313 10.79 -26.56 -10.64
N ASN A 314 9.75 -26.83 -9.85
CA ASN A 314 9.44 -28.17 -9.38
C ASN A 314 8.89 -29.06 -10.51
N LEU A 315 9.36 -30.32 -10.58
CA LEU A 315 8.90 -31.32 -11.55
C LEU A 315 7.50 -31.86 -11.22
N GLY A 316 7.15 -31.93 -9.92
CA GLY A 316 5.87 -32.48 -9.47
C GLY A 316 4.69 -31.57 -9.76
N LYS A 317 3.49 -32.16 -9.90
CA LYS A 317 2.24 -31.38 -10.05
C LYS A 317 1.89 -30.60 -8.79
N SER A 318 2.20 -31.14 -7.61
CA SER A 318 1.94 -30.46 -6.34
C SER A 318 2.92 -29.31 -6.11
N ALA A 319 2.40 -28.14 -5.83
CA ALA A 319 3.18 -26.95 -5.53
C ALA A 319 3.96 -27.05 -4.18
N LEU A 320 3.55 -27.96 -3.27
CA LEU A 320 4.09 -28.02 -1.91
C LEU A 320 5.30 -28.96 -1.77
N ILE A 321 5.46 -29.93 -2.68
CA ILE A 321 6.46 -30.99 -2.55
C ILE A 321 7.47 -30.90 -3.68
N TRP A 322 8.73 -30.62 -3.33
CA TRP A 322 9.82 -30.63 -4.28
C TRP A 322 10.17 -32.08 -4.68
N THR A 323 10.06 -32.39 -5.96
CA THR A 323 10.34 -33.72 -6.52
C THR A 323 11.49 -33.75 -7.51
N GLY A 324 11.95 -32.59 -7.99
CA GLY A 324 13.04 -32.45 -8.94
C GLY A 324 12.96 -31.14 -9.71
N PHE A 325 13.98 -30.83 -10.50
CA PHE A 325 14.04 -29.61 -11.31
C PHE A 325 13.38 -29.86 -12.69
N SER A 326 12.48 -28.94 -13.10
CA SER A 326 11.88 -28.94 -14.43
C SER A 326 11.43 -27.54 -14.83
N LEU A 327 11.32 -27.31 -16.15
CA LEU A 327 10.73 -26.10 -16.76
C LEU A 327 9.34 -26.35 -17.34
N HIS A 328 8.75 -27.53 -17.08
CA HIS A 328 7.46 -27.89 -17.70
C HIS A 328 6.35 -26.92 -17.32
N ALA A 329 6.28 -26.44 -16.05
CA ALA A 329 5.28 -25.50 -15.60
C ALA A 329 5.25 -24.19 -16.44
N TYR A 330 6.41 -23.72 -16.88
CA TYR A 330 6.49 -22.55 -17.76
C TYR A 330 6.01 -22.84 -19.19
N ARG A 331 6.18 -24.08 -19.67
CA ARG A 331 5.68 -24.50 -20.98
C ARG A 331 4.16 -24.67 -20.96
N ASP A 332 3.64 -25.30 -19.91
CA ASP A 332 2.20 -25.53 -19.72
C ASP A 332 1.45 -24.21 -19.55
N LEU A 333 2.05 -23.26 -18.84
CA LEU A 333 1.55 -21.91 -18.67
C LEU A 333 1.34 -21.18 -20.00
N MET A 334 2.24 -21.36 -21.00
CA MET A 334 2.12 -20.75 -22.32
C MET A 334 0.94 -21.33 -23.15
N SER A 335 0.44 -22.51 -22.79
CA SER A 335 -0.73 -23.13 -23.42
C SER A 335 -2.04 -22.81 -22.69
N ASN A 336 -1.99 -22.23 -21.50
CA ASN A 336 -3.16 -21.90 -20.69
C ASN A 336 -3.80 -20.58 -21.15
N SER A 337 -4.83 -20.69 -22.00
CA SER A 337 -5.52 -19.52 -22.58
C SER A 337 -6.17 -18.62 -21.53
N ALA A 338 -6.70 -19.18 -20.43
CA ALA A 338 -7.34 -18.41 -19.37
C ALA A 338 -6.31 -17.54 -18.61
N LEU A 339 -5.13 -18.09 -18.31
CA LEU A 339 -4.04 -17.35 -17.69
C LEU A 339 -3.50 -16.25 -18.59
N LEU A 340 -3.31 -16.55 -19.90
CA LEU A 340 -2.84 -15.56 -20.87
C LEU A 340 -3.84 -14.41 -21.01
N SER A 341 -5.14 -14.72 -21.06
CA SER A 341 -6.20 -13.71 -21.07
C SER A 341 -6.21 -12.85 -19.81
N ALA A 342 -6.10 -13.46 -18.61
CA ALA A 342 -6.03 -12.74 -17.34
C ALA A 342 -4.77 -11.84 -17.26
N THR A 343 -3.64 -12.32 -17.77
CA THR A 343 -2.40 -11.55 -17.86
C THR A 343 -2.56 -10.34 -18.78
N TRP A 344 -3.16 -10.54 -19.96
CA TRP A 344 -3.42 -9.47 -20.91
C TRP A 344 -4.36 -8.41 -20.34
N ASN A 345 -5.45 -8.83 -19.68
CA ASN A 345 -6.38 -7.93 -18.99
C ASN A 345 -5.66 -7.09 -17.95
N SER A 346 -4.79 -7.70 -17.12
CA SER A 346 -4.02 -6.98 -16.11
C SER A 346 -3.07 -5.94 -16.71
N ILE A 347 -2.38 -6.28 -17.81
CA ILE A 347 -1.47 -5.36 -18.49
C ILE A 347 -2.23 -4.18 -19.09
N GLN A 348 -3.32 -4.45 -19.82
CA GLN A 348 -4.17 -3.40 -20.40
C GLN A 348 -4.71 -2.47 -19.31
N LEU A 349 -5.22 -3.04 -18.22
CA LEU A 349 -5.76 -2.30 -17.09
C LEU A 349 -4.69 -1.42 -16.46
N ALA A 350 -3.50 -1.95 -16.18
CA ALA A 350 -2.41 -1.21 -15.57
C ALA A 350 -1.90 -0.07 -16.46
N VAL A 351 -1.78 -0.29 -17.77
CA VAL A 351 -1.37 0.75 -18.74
C VAL A 351 -2.41 1.87 -18.78
N LEU A 352 -3.69 1.55 -18.98
CA LEU A 352 -4.74 2.57 -19.08
C LEU A 352 -4.91 3.32 -17.76
N THR A 353 -4.90 2.60 -16.62
CA THR A 353 -4.96 3.22 -15.29
C THR A 353 -3.82 4.20 -15.10
N SER A 354 -2.57 3.80 -15.37
CA SER A 354 -1.41 4.66 -15.14
C SER A 354 -1.45 5.93 -15.99
N LEU A 355 -1.83 5.81 -17.26
CA LEU A 355 -1.92 6.96 -18.17
C LEU A 355 -2.99 7.95 -17.72
N ILE A 356 -4.21 7.46 -17.43
CA ILE A 356 -5.33 8.32 -17.01
C ILE A 356 -5.02 8.96 -15.64
N THR A 357 -4.53 8.16 -14.70
CA THR A 357 -4.24 8.62 -13.34
C THR A 357 -3.17 9.71 -13.31
N VAL A 358 -2.10 9.56 -14.11
CA VAL A 358 -1.01 10.55 -14.17
C VAL A 358 -1.50 11.88 -14.74
N VAL A 359 -2.35 11.87 -15.76
CA VAL A 359 -2.96 13.08 -16.31
C VAL A 359 -3.84 13.79 -15.26
N LEU A 360 -4.64 13.03 -14.53
CA LEU A 360 -5.48 13.56 -13.45
C LEU A 360 -4.63 14.09 -12.28
N ALA A 361 -3.60 13.36 -11.87
CA ALA A 361 -2.70 13.77 -10.78
C ALA A 361 -1.90 15.03 -11.12
N LEU A 362 -1.38 15.13 -12.36
CA LEU A 362 -0.69 16.32 -12.84
C LEU A 362 -1.64 17.55 -12.87
N SER A 363 -2.84 17.34 -13.39
CA SER A 363 -3.87 18.39 -13.42
C SER A 363 -4.27 18.83 -12.01
N ALA A 364 -4.40 17.90 -11.06
CA ALA A 364 -4.70 18.20 -9.66
C ALA A 364 -3.57 18.98 -8.98
N ALA A 365 -2.33 18.53 -9.15
CA ALA A 365 -1.16 19.19 -8.57
C ALA A 365 -0.98 20.60 -9.12
N TRP A 366 -1.18 20.79 -10.43
CA TRP A 366 -1.16 22.12 -11.05
C TRP A 366 -2.27 23.02 -10.56
N ALA A 367 -3.51 22.51 -10.43
CA ALA A 367 -4.64 23.27 -9.92
C ALA A 367 -4.43 23.75 -8.48
N ILE A 368 -3.83 22.90 -7.63
CA ILE A 368 -3.52 23.25 -6.23
C ILE A 368 -2.41 24.31 -6.16
N ARG A 369 -1.39 24.22 -7.02
CA ARG A 369 -0.29 25.19 -7.06
C ARG A 369 -0.69 26.52 -7.68
N SER A 370 -1.55 26.53 -8.69
CA SER A 370 -1.99 27.74 -9.36
C SER A 370 -2.87 28.59 -8.42
N LYS A 371 -2.72 29.93 -8.50
CA LYS A 371 -3.54 30.86 -7.70
C LYS A 371 -5.05 30.75 -7.99
N ALA A 372 -5.45 29.99 -9.01
CA ALA A 372 -6.85 29.73 -9.34
C ALA A 372 -7.58 28.86 -8.30
N THR A 373 -6.84 28.05 -7.52
CA THR A 373 -7.42 27.18 -6.49
C THR A 373 -6.66 27.40 -5.18
N GLN A 374 -6.98 28.47 -4.45
CA GLN A 374 -6.32 28.81 -3.18
C GLN A 374 -7.24 28.57 -1.97
N GLY A 375 -6.65 28.47 -0.80
CA GLY A 375 -7.35 28.38 0.48
C GLY A 375 -8.09 27.04 0.69
N ALA A 376 -9.32 27.11 1.16
CA ALA A 376 -10.11 25.94 1.56
C ALA A 376 -10.34 24.93 0.41
N ARG A 377 -10.49 25.40 -0.84
CA ARG A 377 -10.71 24.50 -1.99
C ARG A 377 -9.48 23.65 -2.33
N ALA A 378 -8.27 24.23 -2.28
CA ALA A 378 -7.03 23.48 -2.52
C ALA A 378 -6.80 22.44 -1.41
N SER A 379 -7.05 22.85 -0.16
CA SER A 379 -6.97 21.95 1.00
C SER A 379 -7.98 20.81 0.90
N ALA A 380 -9.23 21.10 0.53
CA ALA A 380 -10.28 20.10 0.33
C ALA A 380 -9.93 19.11 -0.80
N LEU A 381 -9.46 19.61 -1.95
CA LEU A 381 -9.05 18.77 -3.07
C LEU A 381 -7.89 17.84 -2.67
N SER A 382 -6.88 18.40 -2.00
CA SER A 382 -5.76 17.58 -1.49
C SER A 382 -6.23 16.54 -0.48
N ALA A 383 -7.11 16.91 0.46
CA ALA A 383 -7.66 15.97 1.44
C ALA A 383 -8.44 14.83 0.77
N LEU A 384 -9.32 15.15 -0.17
CA LEU A 384 -10.14 14.16 -0.87
C LEU A 384 -9.31 13.20 -1.73
N ILE A 385 -8.24 13.69 -2.39
CA ILE A 385 -7.30 12.81 -3.12
C ILE A 385 -6.68 11.76 -2.18
N HIS A 386 -6.45 12.09 -0.90
CA HIS A 386 -5.82 11.14 0.03
C HIS A 386 -6.80 10.21 0.75
N VAL A 387 -8.12 10.39 0.59
CA VAL A 387 -9.13 9.50 1.21
C VAL A 387 -8.89 8.02 0.88
N PRO A 388 -8.60 7.63 -0.39
CA PRO A 388 -8.36 6.23 -0.72
C PRO A 388 -7.16 5.59 0.00
N LEU A 389 -6.20 6.38 0.48
CA LEU A 389 -5.06 5.85 1.28
C LEU A 389 -5.43 5.57 2.75
N VAL A 390 -6.49 6.20 3.24
CA VAL A 390 -6.92 6.09 4.64
C VAL A 390 -8.07 5.10 4.80
N ALA A 391 -8.93 5.01 3.79
CA ALA A 391 -10.03 4.05 3.82
C ALA A 391 -9.50 2.63 3.57
N PRO A 392 -9.99 1.61 4.30
CA PRO A 392 -9.67 0.22 4.00
C PRO A 392 -10.08 -0.13 2.56
N GLU A 393 -9.20 -0.84 1.85
CA GLU A 393 -9.36 -1.15 0.43
C GLU A 393 -10.69 -1.86 0.11
N ILE A 394 -11.07 -2.82 0.96
CA ILE A 394 -12.33 -3.55 0.79
C ILE A 394 -13.56 -2.62 0.89
N VAL A 395 -13.51 -1.60 1.75
CA VAL A 395 -14.62 -0.63 1.88
C VAL A 395 -14.78 0.18 0.60
N LEU A 396 -13.67 0.60 -0.01
CA LEU A 396 -13.70 1.32 -1.28
C LEU A 396 -14.21 0.44 -2.42
N ALA A 397 -13.76 -0.81 -2.48
CA ALA A 397 -14.18 -1.77 -3.50
C ALA A 397 -15.69 -2.03 -3.45
N VAL A 398 -16.22 -2.35 -2.25
CA VAL A 398 -17.67 -2.61 -2.11
C VAL A 398 -18.52 -1.35 -2.24
N SER A 399 -18.01 -0.18 -1.83
CA SER A 399 -18.69 1.09 -2.05
C SER A 399 -18.84 1.40 -3.54
N THR A 400 -17.78 1.14 -4.31
CA THR A 400 -17.79 1.31 -5.77
C THR A 400 -18.72 0.30 -6.43
N LEU A 401 -18.73 -0.97 -5.98
CA LEU A 401 -19.68 -1.99 -6.41
C LEU A 401 -21.13 -1.51 -6.25
N LEU A 402 -21.48 -1.04 -5.06
CA LEU A 402 -22.82 -0.53 -4.77
C LEU A 402 -23.15 0.72 -5.61
N GLY A 403 -22.17 1.59 -5.84
CA GLY A 403 -22.34 2.79 -6.66
C GLY A 403 -22.73 2.44 -8.10
N PHE A 404 -22.09 1.46 -8.72
CA PHE A 404 -22.42 1.01 -10.07
C PHE A 404 -23.70 0.19 -10.11
N ALA A 405 -23.96 -0.64 -9.09
CA ALA A 405 -25.22 -1.36 -8.97
C ALA A 405 -26.44 -0.42 -8.85
N ALA A 406 -26.31 0.68 -8.08
CA ALA A 406 -27.36 1.69 -7.96
C ALA A 406 -27.66 2.41 -9.29
N LEU A 407 -26.68 2.50 -10.18
CA LEU A 407 -26.83 3.08 -11.52
C LEU A 407 -27.25 2.03 -12.57
N SER A 408 -27.46 0.77 -12.15
CA SER A 408 -27.75 -0.37 -13.06
C SER A 408 -26.70 -0.54 -14.15
N ILE A 409 -25.43 -0.25 -13.83
CA ILE A 409 -24.28 -0.42 -14.73
C ILE A 409 -23.67 -1.80 -14.47
N ASP A 410 -23.58 -2.61 -15.51
CA ASP A 410 -22.99 -3.95 -15.44
C ASP A 410 -21.49 -3.87 -15.09
N LEU A 411 -21.05 -4.84 -14.26
CA LEU A 411 -19.64 -4.99 -13.91
C LEU A 411 -18.83 -5.44 -15.12
N GLY A 412 -17.60 -4.96 -15.20
CA GLY A 412 -16.71 -5.31 -16.29
C GLY A 412 -15.46 -4.44 -16.33
N PHE A 413 -14.68 -4.56 -17.40
CA PHE A 413 -13.39 -3.89 -17.55
C PHE A 413 -13.44 -2.38 -17.30
N GLY A 414 -14.46 -1.67 -17.79
CA GLY A 414 -14.60 -0.22 -17.62
C GLY A 414 -14.81 0.20 -16.16
N VAL A 415 -15.60 -0.58 -15.40
CA VAL A 415 -15.86 -0.37 -13.98
C VAL A 415 -14.57 -0.60 -13.16
N VAL A 416 -13.85 -1.68 -13.45
CA VAL A 416 -12.55 -1.96 -12.83
C VAL A 416 -11.56 -0.84 -13.14
N LEU A 417 -11.47 -0.41 -14.41
CA LEU A 417 -10.58 0.69 -14.82
C LEU A 417 -10.88 1.97 -14.05
N PHE A 418 -12.16 2.34 -13.92
CA PHE A 418 -12.57 3.52 -13.15
C PHE A 418 -12.12 3.43 -11.69
N ALA A 419 -12.37 2.28 -11.04
CA ALA A 419 -12.00 2.06 -9.64
C ALA A 419 -10.48 2.11 -9.44
N HIS A 420 -9.71 1.49 -10.34
CA HIS A 420 -8.24 1.54 -10.31
C HIS A 420 -7.70 2.96 -10.49
N VAL A 421 -8.30 3.76 -11.38
CA VAL A 421 -7.91 5.18 -11.54
C VAL A 421 -8.12 5.95 -10.24
N VAL A 422 -9.24 5.74 -9.56
CA VAL A 422 -9.54 6.40 -8.27
C VAL A 422 -8.57 5.95 -7.18
N PHE A 423 -8.31 4.65 -7.08
CA PHE A 423 -7.42 4.06 -6.08
C PHE A 423 -5.95 4.47 -6.31
N CYS A 424 -5.48 4.50 -7.55
CA CYS A 424 -4.11 4.88 -7.90
C CYS A 424 -3.87 6.40 -7.88
N LEU A 425 -4.92 7.23 -7.87
CA LEU A 425 -4.79 8.68 -7.93
C LEU A 425 -3.89 9.28 -6.84
N PRO A 426 -4.04 8.94 -5.54
CA PRO A 426 -3.13 9.45 -4.52
C PRO A 426 -1.69 8.97 -4.70
N VAL A 427 -1.49 7.76 -5.19
CA VAL A 427 -0.17 7.15 -5.42
C VAL A 427 0.59 7.90 -6.51
N ALA A 428 -0.09 8.32 -7.59
CA ALA A 428 0.48 9.16 -8.64
C ALA A 428 0.66 10.62 -8.21
N PHE A 429 -0.26 11.14 -7.41
CA PHE A 429 -0.28 12.53 -6.99
C PHE A 429 0.91 12.92 -6.12
N ILE A 430 1.33 12.04 -5.19
CA ILE A 430 2.42 12.31 -4.24
C ILE A 430 3.74 12.65 -4.94
N PRO A 431 4.30 11.82 -5.86
CA PRO A 431 5.59 12.13 -6.49
C PRO A 431 5.49 13.32 -7.47
N ILE A 432 4.37 13.50 -8.17
CA ILE A 432 4.16 14.65 -9.04
C ILE A 432 4.11 15.94 -8.23
N ARG A 433 3.36 15.96 -7.12
CA ARG A 433 3.27 17.11 -6.24
C ARG A 433 4.62 17.46 -5.62
N ALA A 434 5.36 16.48 -5.11
CA ALA A 434 6.69 16.69 -4.55
C ALA A 434 7.66 17.31 -5.56
N SER A 435 7.66 16.82 -6.81
CA SER A 435 8.47 17.39 -7.90
C SER A 435 8.01 18.79 -8.29
N MET A 436 6.70 19.06 -8.24
CA MET A 436 6.14 20.36 -8.55
C MET A 436 6.45 21.41 -7.46
N GLU A 437 6.45 21.03 -6.20
CA GLU A 437 6.81 21.90 -5.07
C GLU A 437 8.31 22.26 -5.08
N ALA A 438 9.16 21.47 -5.75
CA ALA A 438 10.59 21.77 -5.92
C ALA A 438 10.89 22.83 -7.00
N ILE A 439 9.91 23.23 -7.82
CA ILE A 439 10.10 24.30 -8.81
C ILE A 439 10.07 25.65 -8.10
N ASP A 440 11.08 26.51 -8.33
CA ASP A 440 11.11 27.87 -7.79
C ASP A 440 9.98 28.73 -8.41
N ASP A 441 9.24 29.45 -7.55
CA ASP A 441 8.18 30.37 -8.00
C ASP A 441 8.74 31.50 -8.86
N ALA A 442 10.00 31.93 -8.67
CA ALA A 442 10.66 32.92 -9.49
C ALA A 442 10.72 32.52 -10.97
N VAL A 443 10.92 31.22 -11.28
CA VAL A 443 10.92 30.70 -12.66
C VAL A 443 9.55 30.83 -13.29
N LEU A 444 8.47 30.53 -12.53
CA LEU A 444 7.09 30.63 -13.01
C LEU A 444 6.67 32.09 -13.21
N ASP A 445 7.11 32.98 -12.32
CA ASP A 445 6.77 34.40 -12.41
C ASP A 445 7.56 35.11 -13.53
N ALA A 446 8.83 34.73 -13.76
CA ALA A 446 9.61 35.20 -14.91
C ALA A 446 8.95 34.81 -16.24
N ALA A 447 8.47 33.57 -16.36
CA ALA A 447 7.76 33.13 -17.58
C ALA A 447 6.48 33.91 -17.83
N LYS A 448 5.70 34.21 -16.79
CA LYS A 448 4.51 35.04 -16.87
C LYS A 448 4.88 36.50 -17.25
N GLY A 449 5.95 37.05 -16.66
CA GLY A 449 6.48 38.37 -17.00
C GLY A 449 6.89 38.52 -18.47
N LEU A 450 7.35 37.42 -19.10
CA LEU A 450 7.63 37.32 -20.52
C LEU A 450 6.37 37.08 -21.39
N GLY A 451 5.18 37.09 -20.82
CA GLY A 451 3.93 36.94 -21.55
C GLY A 451 3.52 35.49 -21.87
N ALA A 452 4.13 34.49 -21.23
CA ALA A 452 3.76 33.09 -21.45
C ALA A 452 2.35 32.81 -20.90
N SER A 453 1.49 32.19 -21.72
CA SER A 453 0.17 31.72 -21.27
C SER A 453 0.29 30.57 -20.25
N PRO A 454 -0.74 30.36 -19.40
CA PRO A 454 -0.72 29.26 -18.41
C PRO A 454 -0.48 27.88 -19.03
N SER A 455 -0.99 27.63 -20.22
CA SER A 455 -0.75 26.38 -20.95
C SER A 455 0.69 26.25 -21.45
N GLN A 456 1.31 27.35 -21.88
CA GLN A 456 2.73 27.38 -22.27
C GLN A 456 3.64 27.16 -21.06
N VAL A 457 3.33 27.80 -19.92
CA VAL A 457 4.06 27.57 -18.66
C VAL A 457 3.97 26.11 -18.26
N LEU A 458 2.77 25.52 -18.29
CA LEU A 458 2.57 24.12 -17.97
C LEU A 458 3.37 23.20 -18.91
N ALA A 459 3.19 23.34 -20.23
CA ALA A 459 3.76 22.41 -21.20
C ALA A 459 5.29 22.56 -21.37
N ARG A 460 5.82 23.80 -21.33
CA ARG A 460 7.22 24.06 -21.66
C ARG A 460 8.14 24.19 -20.45
N ILE A 461 7.59 24.43 -19.26
CA ILE A 461 8.37 24.61 -18.03
C ILE A 461 8.02 23.52 -17.00
N VAL A 462 6.74 23.47 -16.60
CA VAL A 462 6.33 22.58 -15.50
C VAL A 462 6.49 21.11 -15.88
N VAL A 463 5.92 20.65 -17.00
CA VAL A 463 5.99 19.23 -17.41
C VAL A 463 7.44 18.74 -17.55
N PRO A 464 8.37 19.43 -18.20
CA PRO A 464 9.78 19.03 -18.24
C PRO A 464 10.43 19.00 -16.85
N CYS A 465 10.16 19.98 -15.98
CA CYS A 465 10.72 20.02 -14.63
C CYS A 465 10.19 18.89 -13.72
N VAL A 466 8.91 18.51 -13.87
CA VAL A 466 8.29 17.42 -13.09
C VAL A 466 8.40 16.06 -13.77
N ALA A 467 9.08 15.93 -14.90
CA ALA A 467 9.23 14.67 -15.63
C ALA A 467 9.73 13.49 -14.77
N PRO A 468 10.67 13.65 -13.81
CA PRO A 468 11.05 12.57 -12.90
C PRO A 468 9.90 12.14 -11.98
N GLY A 469 9.07 13.09 -11.52
CA GLY A 469 7.87 12.82 -10.73
C GLY A 469 6.80 12.12 -11.55
N ILE A 470 6.61 12.51 -12.83
CA ILE A 470 5.71 11.84 -13.77
C ILE A 470 6.16 10.40 -14.01
N ALA A 471 7.45 10.16 -14.28
CA ALA A 471 7.98 8.81 -14.48
C ALA A 471 7.75 7.92 -13.25
N SER A 472 8.00 8.45 -12.05
CA SER A 472 7.71 7.75 -10.80
C SER A 472 6.22 7.46 -10.62
N ALA A 473 5.35 8.41 -10.96
CA ALA A 473 3.90 8.26 -10.88
C ALA A 473 3.37 7.20 -11.85
N VAL A 474 3.85 7.17 -13.10
CA VAL A 474 3.51 6.13 -14.10
C VAL A 474 3.89 4.76 -13.54
N MET A 475 5.15 4.61 -13.09
CA MET A 475 5.65 3.34 -12.58
C MET A 475 4.87 2.86 -11.36
N LEU A 476 4.67 3.71 -10.36
CA LEU A 476 3.95 3.35 -9.14
C LEU A 476 2.49 3.01 -9.43
N SER A 477 1.79 3.80 -10.25
CA SER A 477 0.39 3.53 -10.61
C SER A 477 0.26 2.25 -11.42
N PHE A 478 1.19 1.98 -12.34
CA PHE A 478 1.21 0.76 -13.14
C PHE A 478 1.35 -0.46 -12.23
N ILE A 479 2.35 -0.46 -11.33
CA ILE A 479 2.60 -1.58 -10.43
C ILE A 479 1.43 -1.77 -9.47
N THR A 480 0.90 -0.68 -8.88
CA THR A 480 -0.24 -0.74 -7.96
C THR A 480 -1.48 -1.31 -8.63
N SER A 481 -1.75 -0.91 -9.88
CA SER A 481 -2.88 -1.45 -10.65
C SER A 481 -2.68 -2.89 -11.08
N LEU A 482 -1.43 -3.29 -11.43
CA LEU A 482 -1.10 -4.66 -11.82
C LEU A 482 -1.23 -5.63 -10.64
N ASP A 483 -0.92 -5.17 -9.43
CA ASP A 483 -0.96 -5.96 -8.18
C ASP A 483 -2.35 -5.98 -7.54
N ASP A 484 -3.24 -5.07 -7.89
CA ASP A 484 -4.53 -4.95 -7.23
C ASP A 484 -5.36 -6.23 -7.39
N PHE A 485 -5.71 -6.79 -6.24
CA PHE A 485 -6.55 -7.97 -6.14
C PHE A 485 -7.97 -7.59 -5.67
N VAL A 486 -8.07 -6.76 -4.62
CA VAL A 486 -9.33 -6.53 -3.90
C VAL A 486 -10.35 -5.84 -4.78
N THR A 487 -9.97 -4.74 -5.41
CA THR A 487 -10.85 -3.98 -6.30
C THR A 487 -11.25 -4.82 -7.51
N SER A 488 -10.28 -5.50 -8.12
CA SER A 488 -10.53 -6.42 -9.23
C SER A 488 -11.47 -7.57 -8.87
N TYR A 489 -11.32 -8.15 -7.67
CA TYR A 489 -12.15 -9.28 -7.21
C TYR A 489 -13.64 -8.92 -7.11
N PHE A 490 -13.96 -7.72 -6.63
CA PHE A 490 -15.35 -7.29 -6.47
C PHE A 490 -15.99 -6.71 -7.74
N LEU A 491 -15.19 -6.15 -8.65
CA LEU A 491 -15.69 -5.35 -9.77
C LEU A 491 -15.48 -5.97 -11.15
N SER A 492 -14.66 -7.03 -11.27
CA SER A 492 -14.43 -7.69 -12.55
C SER A 492 -15.66 -8.48 -12.99
N GLY A 493 -16.49 -8.09 -13.84
CA GLY A 493 -17.58 -8.88 -14.40
C GLY A 493 -17.07 -10.07 -15.23
N VAL A 494 -17.96 -10.69 -15.98
CA VAL A 494 -17.64 -11.82 -16.87
C VAL A 494 -16.57 -11.41 -17.88
N GLY A 495 -15.46 -12.17 -17.95
CA GLY A 495 -14.34 -11.91 -18.87
C GLY A 495 -13.33 -10.85 -18.39
N GLY A 496 -13.59 -10.16 -17.25
CA GLY A 496 -12.69 -9.14 -16.66
C GLY A 496 -11.64 -9.67 -15.69
N THR A 497 -11.44 -10.99 -15.62
CA THR A 497 -10.49 -11.60 -14.67
C THR A 497 -9.08 -11.06 -14.87
N THR A 498 -8.47 -10.58 -13.76
CA THR A 498 -7.07 -10.12 -13.72
C THR A 498 -6.14 -11.24 -13.27
N LEU A 499 -4.84 -11.09 -13.47
CA LEU A 499 -3.86 -12.11 -13.08
C LEU A 499 -3.86 -12.39 -11.58
N PRO A 500 -3.89 -11.39 -10.65
CA PRO A 500 -4.00 -11.67 -9.21
C PRO A 500 -5.29 -12.40 -8.83
N THR A 501 -6.44 -12.08 -9.45
CA THR A 501 -7.71 -12.78 -9.19
C THR A 501 -7.70 -14.21 -9.75
N TYR A 502 -7.06 -14.43 -10.88
CA TYR A 502 -6.85 -15.76 -11.43
C TYR A 502 -5.99 -16.63 -10.51
N ILE A 503 -4.83 -16.11 -10.07
CA ILE A 503 -3.93 -16.80 -9.12
C ILE A 503 -4.69 -17.17 -7.83
N TYR A 504 -5.44 -16.22 -7.27
CA TYR A 504 -6.24 -16.46 -6.06
C TYR A 504 -7.29 -17.57 -6.27
N SER A 505 -8.00 -17.57 -7.39
CA SER A 505 -9.00 -18.59 -7.71
C SER A 505 -8.36 -19.97 -7.80
N MET A 506 -7.21 -20.07 -8.45
CA MET A 506 -6.44 -21.32 -8.54
C MET A 506 -5.98 -21.82 -7.17
N LEU A 507 -5.52 -20.90 -6.28
CA LEU A 507 -5.12 -21.25 -4.91
C LEU A 507 -6.28 -21.84 -4.08
N LYS A 508 -7.51 -21.44 -4.39
CA LYS A 508 -8.71 -21.96 -3.71
C LYS A 508 -9.16 -23.32 -4.29
N LEU A 509 -8.84 -23.62 -5.54
CA LEU A 509 -9.22 -24.86 -6.21
C LEU A 509 -8.15 -25.94 -6.03
N GLU A 510 -6.92 -25.69 -6.47
CA GLU A 510 -5.82 -26.65 -6.44
C GLU A 510 -4.47 -25.92 -6.50
N MET A 511 -3.55 -26.26 -5.61
CA MET A 511 -2.19 -25.69 -5.60
C MET A 511 -1.30 -26.43 -6.60
N THR A 512 -1.28 -25.96 -7.84
CA THR A 512 -0.46 -26.52 -8.92
C THR A 512 0.88 -25.80 -9.08
N THR A 513 1.85 -26.44 -9.70
CA THR A 513 3.17 -25.84 -10.00
C THR A 513 3.05 -24.71 -11.03
N GLU A 514 2.00 -24.68 -11.86
CA GLU A 514 1.72 -23.58 -12.80
C GLU A 514 1.49 -22.26 -12.07
N ILE A 515 0.86 -22.26 -10.88
CA ILE A 515 0.66 -21.06 -10.06
C ILE A 515 2.01 -20.48 -9.62
N ASN A 516 2.98 -21.34 -9.26
CA ASN A 516 4.33 -20.90 -8.92
C ASN A 516 5.01 -20.20 -10.10
N ALA A 517 4.89 -20.78 -11.31
CA ALA A 517 5.46 -20.21 -12.52
C ALA A 517 4.80 -18.86 -12.89
N ALA A 518 3.46 -18.77 -12.85
CA ALA A 518 2.72 -17.53 -13.08
C ALA A 518 3.09 -16.44 -12.07
N SER A 519 3.13 -16.79 -10.79
CA SER A 519 3.52 -15.89 -9.69
C SER A 519 4.96 -15.40 -9.83
N THR A 520 5.88 -16.29 -10.27
CA THR A 520 7.28 -15.95 -10.53
C THR A 520 7.42 -14.98 -11.68
N LEU A 521 6.70 -15.19 -12.79
CA LEU A 521 6.71 -14.27 -13.93
C LEU A 521 6.16 -12.89 -13.54
N LEU A 522 5.09 -12.84 -12.75
CA LEU A 522 4.55 -11.57 -12.24
C LEU A 522 5.58 -10.85 -11.36
N ALA A 523 6.24 -11.57 -10.44
CA ALA A 523 7.28 -11.00 -9.59
C ALA A 523 8.49 -10.48 -10.40
N ILE A 524 8.96 -11.24 -11.40
CA ILE A 524 10.05 -10.84 -12.29
C ILE A 524 9.66 -9.60 -13.11
N ALA A 525 8.45 -9.57 -13.67
CA ALA A 525 7.95 -8.42 -14.42
C ALA A 525 7.92 -7.16 -13.55
N THR A 526 7.39 -7.25 -12.33
CA THR A 526 7.34 -6.15 -11.37
C THR A 526 8.75 -5.68 -11.00
N CYS A 527 9.66 -6.59 -10.64
CA CYS A 527 11.05 -6.26 -10.34
C CYS A 527 11.76 -5.61 -11.54
N GLY A 528 11.51 -6.09 -12.75
CA GLY A 528 12.06 -5.55 -13.99
C GLY A 528 11.60 -4.10 -14.25
N ILE A 529 10.33 -3.81 -14.04
CA ILE A 529 9.76 -2.46 -14.16
C ILE A 529 10.40 -1.51 -13.14
N VAL A 530 10.54 -1.96 -11.87
CA VAL A 530 11.20 -1.17 -10.82
C VAL A 530 12.66 -0.89 -11.19
N ALA A 531 13.38 -1.91 -11.64
CA ALA A 531 14.79 -1.76 -12.05
C ALA A 531 14.93 -0.81 -13.25
N ALA A 532 14.07 -0.93 -14.25
CA ALA A 532 14.03 -0.03 -15.39
C ALA A 532 13.71 1.41 -14.99
N GLY A 533 12.70 1.62 -14.12
CA GLY A 533 12.35 2.92 -13.58
C GLY A 533 13.49 3.55 -12.78
N TYR A 534 14.17 2.77 -11.95
CA TYR A 534 15.36 3.22 -11.22
C TYR A 534 16.50 3.61 -12.14
N TRP A 535 16.76 2.82 -13.19
CA TRP A 535 17.78 3.12 -14.19
C TRP A 535 17.45 4.39 -14.97
N LEU A 536 16.21 4.55 -15.45
CA LEU A 536 15.76 5.74 -16.15
C LEU A 536 15.86 7.00 -15.27
N ALA A 537 15.57 6.89 -13.97
CA ALA A 537 15.72 8.01 -13.04
C ALA A 537 17.19 8.43 -12.81
N GLN A 538 18.17 7.56 -13.12
CA GLN A 538 19.60 7.90 -13.05
C GLN A 538 20.13 8.51 -14.35
N VAL A 539 19.44 8.33 -15.48
CA VAL A 539 19.83 8.95 -16.74
C VAL A 539 19.63 10.45 -16.61
N LYS A 540 20.73 11.20 -16.61
CA LYS A 540 20.74 12.66 -16.51
C LYS A 540 19.93 13.25 -17.68
N ILE A 541 18.79 13.85 -17.37
CA ILE A 541 18.09 14.70 -18.36
C ILE A 541 19.03 15.91 -18.62
N PRO A 542 19.42 16.19 -19.87
CA PRO A 542 20.21 17.36 -20.19
C PRO A 542 19.40 18.62 -19.86
N GLY A 543 19.71 19.28 -18.78
CA GLY A 543 18.96 20.42 -18.22
C GLY A 543 19.09 20.55 -16.70
N GLY A 544 19.37 19.43 -15.99
CA GLY A 544 19.56 19.44 -14.53
C GLY A 544 20.90 20.02 -14.06
N GLU A 545 21.83 20.35 -14.97
CA GLU A 545 23.09 21.02 -14.62
C GLU A 545 22.91 22.51 -14.34
N ALA A 546 21.88 23.15 -14.86
CA ALA A 546 21.58 24.54 -14.57
C ALA A 546 21.18 24.75 -13.09
N THR A 547 20.45 23.81 -12.51
CA THR A 547 20.02 23.87 -11.10
C THR A 547 21.19 23.57 -10.14
N ARG A 548 22.12 22.68 -10.51
CA ARG A 548 23.33 22.42 -9.70
C ARG A 548 24.36 23.54 -9.81
N ARG A 549 24.46 24.25 -10.94
CA ARG A 549 25.32 25.44 -11.06
C ARG A 549 24.79 26.63 -10.26
N ALA A 550 23.46 26.75 -10.09
CA ALA A 550 22.89 27.77 -9.22
C ALA A 550 23.21 27.52 -7.73
N GLU A 551 23.34 26.26 -7.30
CA GLU A 551 23.73 25.91 -5.92
C GLU A 551 25.24 26.08 -5.66
N THR A 552 26.09 26.08 -6.71
CA THR A 552 27.55 26.33 -6.61
C THR A 552 27.92 27.79 -6.79
N PHE A 553 27.04 28.62 -7.32
CA PHE A 553 27.16 30.09 -7.29
C PHE A 553 26.39 30.60 -6.05
N GLY A 554 26.97 30.42 -4.87
CA GLY A 554 26.59 31.24 -3.73
C GLY A 554 26.76 32.71 -4.10
N PRO A 555 25.91 33.62 -3.59
CA PRO A 555 25.96 35.03 -3.96
C PRO A 555 27.24 35.66 -3.41
N ASN A 556 28.31 35.64 -4.20
CA ASN A 556 29.47 36.52 -4.00
C ASN A 556 29.08 37.95 -4.46
N TRP A 557 28.08 38.55 -3.80
CA TRP A 557 27.76 39.97 -3.99
C TRP A 557 28.69 40.92 -3.23
N GLU A 558 29.55 40.38 -2.34
CA GLU A 558 30.55 41.20 -1.60
C GLU A 558 31.70 41.72 -2.46
N THR A 559 31.90 41.21 -3.66
CA THR A 559 32.99 41.68 -4.57
C THR A 559 32.60 42.84 -5.49
N PHE A 560 31.35 43.29 -5.51
CA PHE A 560 30.91 44.43 -6.33
C PHE A 560 30.69 45.73 -5.56
N ALA A 561 30.86 45.75 -4.24
CA ALA A 561 30.70 46.96 -3.40
C ALA A 561 32.03 47.67 -3.04
N GLY A 562 33.12 47.29 -3.69
CA GLY A 562 34.48 47.84 -3.40
C GLY A 562 35.15 48.57 -4.58
N GLY A 563 34.41 49.30 -5.39
CA GLY A 563 34.93 50.20 -6.45
C GLY A 563 34.55 51.66 -6.15
N ARG A 564 35.51 52.44 -5.71
CA ARG A 564 35.42 53.91 -5.47
C ARG A 564 34.91 54.63 -6.74
N LEU A 565 33.91 55.48 -6.61
CA LEU A 565 33.89 56.95 -6.75
C LEU A 565 32.53 57.47 -6.41
#